data_5d54a50af4606cb61962f97a387e7598
#
_entry.id   5d54a50af4606cb61962f97a387e7598
#
_cell.length_a   1.000
_cell.length_b   1.000
_cell.length_c   1.000
_cell.angle_alpha   90.00
_cell.angle_beta   90.00
_cell.angle_gamma   90.00
#
_symmetry.space_group_name_H-M   'P 1'
#
loop_
_entity.id
_entity.type
_entity.pdbx_description
1 polymer ?
#
loop_
_entity_poly.entity_id
_entity_poly.type
_entity_poly.pdbx_seq_one_letter_code
_entity_poly.pdbx_strand_id
1 'polypeptide(L)'
;LTDDDIYWCTADPGWVTGTSYGIIAPFTLGVTQCVLDSGFSAEAWYRFIEKNKVTVWYSAPTAIRSLMKAGDEIIKKFDLSSLRHLASVGEPLNPEAVNWSIRVFGKPFHDTYWQTETGCILISNFPGMPVKPGSMGRPFPGITATVLSPNTYEPYPQPGKIGLIGIKPGWPSMMRGYWKNEEAYKNKFKNGWYLTGDRARLDSDGYFWFVGRDDDIINTAGHLVSPFEVESALLEHQAVAESAVVSKPDPINMEVVKAFVTLKPGYVASKDMELDIMNFIRKKLSPLAMPQEIEFVSTLPKTRSGKIMRRILHAKEWGEEA
;
A
#
# COMPACT_ATOMS: atom_id res chain seq x y z
N LEU A 1 16.19 4.08 -13.93
CA LEU A 1 15.99 4.95 -15.09
C LEU A 1 17.29 4.98 -15.91
N THR A 2 17.15 5.04 -17.23
CA THR A 2 18.24 5.16 -18.21
C THR A 2 17.98 6.37 -19.10
N ASP A 3 18.97 6.81 -19.86
CA ASP A 3 18.88 8.01 -20.71
C ASP A 3 17.76 7.93 -21.76
N ASP A 4 17.41 6.70 -22.18
CA ASP A 4 16.35 6.45 -23.17
C ASP A 4 14.95 6.36 -22.56
N ASP A 5 14.81 6.48 -21.23
CA ASP A 5 13.52 6.37 -20.59
C ASP A 5 12.67 7.61 -20.76
N ILE A 6 11.38 7.36 -20.96
CA ILE A 6 10.32 8.35 -20.84
C ILE A 6 9.53 7.99 -19.58
N TYR A 7 9.73 8.80 -18.56
CA TYR A 7 9.22 8.54 -17.21
C TYR A 7 7.93 9.32 -16.92
N TRP A 8 6.97 8.64 -16.32
CA TRP A 8 5.75 9.26 -15.84
C TRP A 8 5.46 8.88 -14.39
N CYS A 9 5.50 9.86 -13.50
CA CYS A 9 5.04 9.76 -12.13
C CYS A 9 3.67 10.42 -12.02
N THR A 10 2.67 9.69 -11.53
CA THR A 10 1.29 10.19 -11.41
C THR A 10 1.00 10.84 -10.05
N ALA A 11 1.98 10.87 -9.14
CA ALA A 11 1.83 11.51 -7.85
C ALA A 11 1.79 13.03 -7.99
N ASP A 12 0.86 13.66 -7.26
CA ASP A 12 0.76 15.11 -7.17
C ASP A 12 2.06 15.72 -6.62
N PRO A 13 2.62 16.79 -7.23
CA PRO A 13 3.84 17.44 -6.77
C PRO A 13 3.73 18.09 -5.38
N GLY A 14 2.53 18.27 -4.85
CA GLY A 14 2.28 18.67 -3.46
C GLY A 14 2.60 17.59 -2.43
N TRP A 15 2.82 16.34 -2.87
CA TRP A 15 3.28 15.24 -2.05
C TRP A 15 4.77 14.98 -2.25
N VAL A 16 5.44 14.44 -1.21
CA VAL A 16 6.86 14.13 -1.28
C VAL A 16 7.20 13.21 -2.46
N THR A 17 6.36 12.26 -2.81
CA THR A 17 6.57 11.39 -3.98
C THR A 17 6.58 12.18 -5.28
N GLY A 18 5.60 13.06 -5.48
CA GLY A 18 5.54 13.91 -6.66
C GLY A 18 6.74 14.86 -6.76
N THR A 19 7.18 15.43 -5.63
CA THR A 19 8.36 16.29 -5.58
C THR A 19 9.65 15.48 -5.80
N SER A 20 9.89 14.42 -5.00
CA SER A 20 11.16 13.69 -5.00
C SER A 20 11.33 12.82 -6.24
N TYR A 21 10.32 11.99 -6.54
CA TYR A 21 10.39 11.03 -7.65
C TYR A 21 9.71 11.54 -8.93
N GLY A 22 8.78 12.50 -8.81
CA GLY A 22 8.12 13.11 -9.96
C GLY A 22 8.87 14.30 -10.55
N ILE A 23 9.77 14.95 -9.82
CA ILE A 23 10.49 16.14 -10.28
C ILE A 23 11.99 15.96 -10.09
N ILE A 24 12.47 15.87 -8.83
CA ILE A 24 13.90 15.96 -8.51
C ILE A 24 14.69 14.81 -9.11
N ALA A 25 14.26 13.57 -8.85
CA ALA A 25 15.00 12.38 -9.29
C ALA A 25 15.16 12.28 -10.82
N PRO A 26 14.09 12.41 -11.66
CA PRO A 26 14.26 12.32 -13.09
C PRO A 26 15.14 13.47 -13.66
N PHE A 27 15.02 14.70 -13.15
CA PHE A 27 15.88 15.80 -13.58
C PHE A 27 17.34 15.61 -13.16
N THR A 28 17.58 15.05 -11.99
CA THR A 28 18.96 14.75 -11.53
C THR A 28 19.63 13.73 -12.43
N LEU A 29 18.86 12.81 -13.03
CA LEU A 29 19.34 11.79 -13.94
C LEU A 29 19.31 12.23 -15.42
N GLY A 30 18.77 13.40 -15.74
CA GLY A 30 18.62 13.89 -17.11
C GLY A 30 17.59 13.11 -17.95
N VAL A 31 16.66 12.42 -17.30
CA VAL A 31 15.65 11.57 -17.94
C VAL A 31 14.45 12.40 -18.40
N THR A 32 13.90 12.10 -19.57
CA THR A 32 12.66 12.71 -20.06
C THR A 32 11.51 12.39 -19.13
N GLN A 33 10.86 13.43 -18.61
CA GLN A 33 9.69 13.30 -17.76
C GLN A 33 8.44 13.82 -18.46
N CYS A 34 7.35 13.07 -18.33
CA CYS A 34 6.02 13.46 -18.78
C CYS A 34 5.13 13.87 -17.62
N VAL A 35 4.30 14.89 -17.82
CA VAL A 35 3.27 15.35 -16.89
C VAL A 35 1.94 15.43 -17.62
N LEU A 36 0.90 14.82 -17.05
CA LEU A 36 -0.45 14.91 -17.55
C LEU A 36 -1.24 15.91 -16.70
N ASP A 37 -1.58 17.04 -17.29
CA ASP A 37 -2.42 18.07 -16.68
C ASP A 37 -3.91 17.78 -16.93
N SER A 38 -4.39 16.73 -16.26
CA SER A 38 -5.83 16.41 -16.26
C SER A 38 -6.19 15.52 -15.07
N GLY A 39 -7.47 15.48 -14.73
CA GLY A 39 -8.00 14.53 -13.75
C GLY A 39 -7.86 13.08 -14.21
N PHE A 40 -8.12 12.14 -13.29
CA PHE A 40 -8.06 10.71 -13.58
C PHE A 40 -9.12 10.30 -14.61
N SER A 41 -8.69 9.67 -15.69
CA SER A 41 -9.50 8.93 -16.64
C SER A 41 -8.68 7.78 -17.21
N ALA A 42 -9.17 6.56 -17.14
CA ALA A 42 -8.45 5.39 -17.65
C ALA A 42 -8.10 5.56 -19.14
N GLU A 43 -9.06 6.06 -19.94
CA GLU A 43 -8.82 6.30 -21.36
C GLU A 43 -7.77 7.38 -21.61
N ALA A 44 -7.83 8.50 -20.88
CA ALA A 44 -6.86 9.58 -21.02
C ALA A 44 -5.45 9.11 -20.61
N TRP A 45 -5.33 8.28 -19.56
CA TRP A 45 -4.08 7.75 -19.08
C TRP A 45 -3.43 6.79 -20.07
N TYR A 46 -4.19 5.84 -20.63
CA TYR A 46 -3.65 4.89 -21.64
C TYR A 46 -3.27 5.62 -22.93
N ARG A 47 -4.09 6.58 -23.38
CA ARG A 47 -3.76 7.45 -24.53
C ARG A 47 -2.50 8.27 -24.29
N PHE A 48 -2.30 8.75 -23.06
CA PHE A 48 -1.09 9.50 -22.69
C PHE A 48 0.16 8.63 -22.76
N ILE A 49 0.10 7.40 -22.22
CA ILE A 49 1.18 6.41 -22.31
C ILE A 49 1.51 6.09 -23.76
N GLU A 50 0.52 5.77 -24.57
CA GLU A 50 0.69 5.46 -25.98
C GLU A 50 1.32 6.62 -26.76
N LYS A 51 0.74 7.83 -26.62
CA LYS A 51 1.15 9.03 -27.35
C LYS A 51 2.60 9.42 -27.04
N ASN A 52 2.97 9.37 -25.78
CA ASN A 52 4.29 9.81 -25.31
C ASN A 52 5.31 8.65 -25.24
N LYS A 53 4.92 7.43 -25.59
CA LYS A 53 5.76 6.24 -25.51
C LYS A 53 6.41 6.07 -24.14
N VAL A 54 5.62 6.26 -23.07
CA VAL A 54 6.09 6.13 -21.68
C VAL A 54 6.71 4.75 -21.47
N THR A 55 7.92 4.70 -20.94
CA THR A 55 8.66 3.46 -20.68
C THR A 55 8.62 3.04 -19.23
N VAL A 56 8.62 4.01 -18.32
CA VAL A 56 8.56 3.77 -16.86
C VAL A 56 7.39 4.54 -16.26
N TRP A 57 6.53 3.80 -15.58
CA TRP A 57 5.32 4.34 -14.99
C TRP A 57 5.31 4.11 -13.48
N TYR A 58 5.22 5.20 -12.69
CA TYR A 58 5.19 5.20 -11.23
C TYR A 58 3.87 5.77 -10.73
N SER A 59 3.08 4.96 -10.04
CA SER A 59 1.70 5.31 -9.68
C SER A 59 1.31 4.82 -8.29
N ALA A 60 0.15 5.26 -7.81
CA ALA A 60 -0.38 4.83 -6.51
C ALA A 60 -1.32 3.62 -6.67
N PRO A 61 -1.39 2.71 -5.67
CA PRO A 61 -2.33 1.58 -5.65
C PRO A 61 -3.79 1.99 -5.87
N THR A 62 -4.23 3.11 -5.33
CA THR A 62 -5.58 3.64 -5.56
C THR A 62 -5.85 3.92 -7.03
N ALA A 63 -4.90 4.49 -7.76
CA ALA A 63 -5.04 4.73 -9.20
C ALA A 63 -5.06 3.40 -9.97
N ILE A 64 -4.20 2.45 -9.60
CA ILE A 64 -4.16 1.11 -10.19
C ILE A 64 -5.51 0.41 -10.01
N ARG A 65 -6.09 0.42 -8.81
CA ARG A 65 -7.44 -0.12 -8.54
C ARG A 65 -8.52 0.56 -9.36
N SER A 66 -8.40 1.87 -9.59
CA SER A 66 -9.34 2.61 -10.44
C SER A 66 -9.26 2.18 -11.91
N LEU A 67 -8.07 1.86 -12.39
CA LEU A 67 -7.88 1.29 -13.74
C LEU A 67 -8.45 -0.12 -13.83
N MET A 68 -8.24 -0.97 -12.81
CA MET A 68 -8.87 -2.29 -12.76
C MET A 68 -10.40 -2.21 -12.83
N LYS A 69 -10.99 -1.25 -12.09
CA LYS A 69 -12.43 -1.00 -12.09
C LYS A 69 -12.95 -0.52 -13.45
N ALA A 70 -12.15 0.19 -14.23
CA ALA A 70 -12.52 0.63 -15.58
C ALA A 70 -12.65 -0.53 -16.59
N GLY A 71 -12.08 -1.71 -16.24
CA GLY A 71 -12.18 -2.93 -17.03
C GLY A 71 -11.08 -3.10 -18.07
N ASP A 72 -10.80 -4.37 -18.40
CA ASP A 72 -9.65 -4.77 -19.23
C ASP A 72 -9.87 -4.41 -20.73
N GLU A 73 -11.12 -4.26 -21.18
CA GLU A 73 -11.43 -4.01 -22.58
C GLU A 73 -10.95 -2.63 -23.07
N ILE A 74 -10.84 -1.66 -22.15
CA ILE A 74 -10.34 -0.34 -22.52
C ILE A 74 -8.85 -0.38 -22.88
N ILE A 75 -8.07 -1.25 -22.24
CA ILE A 75 -6.61 -1.38 -22.45
C ILE A 75 -6.32 -1.83 -23.89
N LYS A 76 -7.15 -2.72 -24.43
CA LYS A 76 -6.99 -3.27 -25.79
C LYS A 76 -7.07 -2.22 -26.91
N LYS A 77 -7.53 -1.01 -26.61
CA LYS A 77 -7.65 0.09 -27.58
C LYS A 77 -6.34 0.85 -27.76
N PHE A 78 -5.31 0.58 -26.95
CA PHE A 78 -4.09 1.37 -26.89
C PHE A 78 -2.85 0.49 -27.04
N ASP A 79 -1.82 1.01 -27.71
CA ASP A 79 -0.49 0.41 -27.76
C ASP A 79 0.33 0.83 -26.53
N LEU A 80 0.42 -0.08 -25.56
CA LEU A 80 1.17 0.12 -24.32
C LEU A 80 2.50 -0.65 -24.33
N SER A 81 2.97 -1.10 -25.50
CA SER A 81 4.18 -1.91 -25.64
C SER A 81 5.47 -1.19 -25.23
N SER A 82 5.45 0.15 -25.20
CA SER A 82 6.57 0.96 -24.71
C SER A 82 6.85 0.79 -23.22
N LEU A 83 5.86 0.40 -22.41
CA LEU A 83 6.04 0.19 -20.99
C LEU A 83 7.04 -0.93 -20.73
N ARG A 84 8.15 -0.63 -20.07
CA ARG A 84 9.16 -1.62 -19.64
C ARG A 84 9.17 -1.88 -18.15
N HIS A 85 8.79 -0.87 -17.32
CA HIS A 85 8.79 -0.98 -15.87
C HIS A 85 7.58 -0.25 -15.27
N LEU A 86 6.90 -0.93 -14.35
CA LEU A 86 5.75 -0.42 -13.62
C LEU A 86 6.09 -0.44 -12.14
N ALA A 87 5.89 0.66 -11.42
CA ALA A 87 6.16 0.74 -10.00
C ALA A 87 5.00 1.41 -9.23
N SER A 88 4.84 1.01 -7.98
CA SER A 88 3.77 1.46 -7.08
C SER A 88 4.33 2.08 -5.81
N VAL A 89 3.61 3.07 -5.26
CA VAL A 89 4.03 3.84 -4.09
C VAL A 89 2.87 4.41 -3.28
N GLY A 90 3.11 4.63 -1.99
CA GLY A 90 2.27 5.43 -1.11
C GLY A 90 1.24 4.67 -0.30
N GLU A 91 0.91 3.47 -0.73
CA GLU A 91 0.04 2.52 -0.03
C GLU A 91 0.56 1.10 -0.28
N PRO A 92 0.21 0.11 0.56
CA PRO A 92 0.51 -1.28 0.23
C PRO A 92 -0.19 -1.71 -1.07
N LEU A 93 0.53 -2.43 -1.92
CA LEU A 93 0.00 -2.93 -3.17
C LEU A 93 -0.61 -4.32 -2.98
N ASN A 94 -1.91 -4.44 -3.19
CA ASN A 94 -2.62 -5.70 -3.06
C ASN A 94 -2.12 -6.73 -4.08
N PRO A 95 -2.06 -8.02 -3.70
CA PRO A 95 -1.68 -9.12 -4.62
C PRO A 95 -2.51 -9.12 -5.91
N GLU A 96 -3.80 -8.83 -5.79
CA GLU A 96 -4.74 -8.76 -6.92
C GLU A 96 -4.30 -7.76 -7.99
N ALA A 97 -3.83 -6.57 -7.56
CA ALA A 97 -3.35 -5.54 -8.49
C ALA A 97 -2.07 -5.96 -9.23
N VAL A 98 -1.17 -6.69 -8.55
CA VAL A 98 0.03 -7.24 -9.18
C VAL A 98 -0.34 -8.31 -10.22
N ASN A 99 -1.21 -9.24 -9.83
CA ASN A 99 -1.68 -10.30 -10.74
C ASN A 99 -2.43 -9.73 -11.95
N TRP A 100 -3.27 -8.71 -11.73
CA TRP A 100 -3.94 -8.00 -12.80
C TRP A 100 -2.94 -7.36 -13.77
N SER A 101 -1.93 -6.67 -13.28
CA SER A 101 -0.94 -6.00 -14.14
C SER A 101 -0.13 -7.00 -14.98
N ILE A 102 0.21 -8.17 -14.42
CA ILE A 102 0.85 -9.26 -15.18
C ILE A 102 -0.06 -9.72 -16.32
N ARG A 103 -1.37 -9.89 -16.04
CA ARG A 103 -2.33 -10.34 -17.05
C ARG A 103 -2.51 -9.33 -18.17
N VAL A 104 -2.61 -8.03 -17.87
CA VAL A 104 -2.97 -6.99 -18.86
C VAL A 104 -1.78 -6.29 -19.52
N PHE A 105 -0.65 -6.15 -18.83
CA PHE A 105 0.56 -5.51 -19.34
C PHE A 105 1.71 -6.51 -19.60
N GLY A 106 1.55 -7.78 -19.20
CA GLY A 106 2.62 -8.77 -19.25
C GLY A 106 3.76 -8.51 -18.25
N LYS A 107 3.54 -7.59 -17.28
CA LYS A 107 4.55 -7.13 -16.32
C LYS A 107 3.93 -6.82 -14.97
N PRO A 108 4.59 -7.16 -13.83
CA PRO A 108 4.11 -6.79 -12.51
C PRO A 108 4.30 -5.30 -12.23
N PHE A 109 3.40 -4.72 -11.46
CA PHE A 109 3.77 -3.52 -10.68
C PHE A 109 4.73 -3.94 -9.57
N HIS A 110 5.84 -3.23 -9.48
CA HIS A 110 6.85 -3.38 -8.43
C HIS A 110 6.48 -2.47 -7.26
N ASP A 111 6.19 -3.04 -6.10
CA ASP A 111 5.91 -2.25 -4.91
C ASP A 111 7.19 -1.61 -4.38
N THR A 112 7.08 -0.35 -3.93
CA THR A 112 8.18 0.42 -3.35
C THR A 112 7.74 1.01 -2.02
N TYR A 113 8.40 0.60 -0.95
CA TYR A 113 8.12 1.08 0.39
C TYR A 113 9.16 2.11 0.83
N TRP A 114 8.67 3.27 1.23
CA TRP A 114 9.44 4.35 1.82
C TRP A 114 8.50 5.36 2.50
N GLN A 115 9.07 6.31 3.21
CA GLN A 115 8.34 7.35 3.94
C GLN A 115 8.92 8.73 3.62
N THR A 116 8.18 9.79 3.91
CA THR A 116 8.67 11.17 3.84
C THR A 116 9.95 11.34 4.64
N GLU A 117 10.01 10.72 5.83
CA GLU A 117 11.15 10.72 6.74
C GLU A 117 12.39 10.04 6.16
N THR A 118 12.23 9.18 5.20
CA THR A 118 13.34 8.40 4.63
C THR A 118 13.88 8.96 3.32
N GLY A 119 13.06 9.73 2.61
CA GLY A 119 13.42 10.45 1.39
C GLY A 119 13.73 9.58 0.17
N CYS A 120 13.94 8.27 0.36
CA CYS A 120 14.17 7.31 -0.72
C CYS A 120 13.52 5.96 -0.42
N ILE A 121 13.45 5.10 -1.45
CA ILE A 121 12.96 3.73 -1.36
C ILE A 121 13.87 2.92 -0.44
N LEU A 122 13.27 2.25 0.54
CA LEU A 122 13.96 1.41 1.52
C LEU A 122 13.81 -0.08 1.25
N ILE A 123 12.59 -0.49 0.88
CA ILE A 123 12.25 -1.88 0.59
C ILE A 123 11.47 -1.89 -0.71
N SER A 124 11.79 -2.79 -1.61
CA SER A 124 11.14 -2.82 -2.93
C SER A 124 11.21 -4.21 -3.56
N ASN A 125 10.25 -4.49 -4.39
CA ASN A 125 10.38 -5.46 -5.46
C ASN A 125 11.14 -4.79 -6.61
N PHE A 126 12.45 -4.96 -6.70
CA PHE A 126 13.27 -4.33 -7.75
C PHE A 126 13.61 -5.29 -8.89
N PRO A 127 13.97 -4.80 -10.09
CA PRO A 127 14.35 -5.66 -11.21
C PRO A 127 15.50 -6.61 -10.86
N GLY A 128 15.44 -7.83 -11.36
CA GLY A 128 16.44 -8.86 -11.11
C GLY A 128 16.08 -9.81 -9.96
N MET A 129 14.96 -9.58 -9.28
CA MET A 129 14.42 -10.51 -8.29
C MET A 129 13.00 -10.97 -8.65
N PRO A 130 12.58 -12.18 -8.25
CA PRO A 130 11.19 -12.59 -8.39
C PRO A 130 10.25 -11.67 -7.61
N VAL A 131 9.16 -11.24 -8.23
CA VAL A 131 8.10 -10.50 -7.54
C VAL A 131 7.16 -11.48 -6.85
N LYS A 132 7.01 -11.35 -5.54
CA LYS A 132 5.97 -12.06 -4.78
C LYS A 132 4.77 -11.12 -4.62
N PRO A 133 3.63 -11.37 -5.30
CA PRO A 133 2.46 -10.51 -5.22
C PRO A 133 2.02 -10.25 -3.78
N GLY A 134 1.86 -8.97 -3.41
CA GLY A 134 1.50 -8.53 -2.06
C GLY A 134 2.67 -8.34 -1.10
N SER A 135 3.91 -8.72 -1.47
CA SER A 135 5.09 -8.38 -0.67
C SER A 135 5.61 -6.99 -1.03
N MET A 136 6.21 -6.31 -0.06
CA MET A 136 6.99 -5.09 -0.29
C MET A 136 8.33 -5.37 -0.99
N GLY A 137 8.72 -6.64 -1.13
CA GLY A 137 10.03 -7.03 -1.66
C GLY A 137 11.10 -7.16 -0.58
N ARG A 138 12.34 -6.82 -0.92
CA ARG A 138 13.53 -6.89 -0.06
C ARG A 138 14.15 -5.52 0.18
N PRO A 139 15.02 -5.37 1.19
CA PRO A 139 15.77 -4.13 1.39
C PRO A 139 16.49 -3.71 0.12
N PHE A 140 16.36 -2.42 -0.22
CA PHE A 140 17.04 -1.86 -1.38
C PHE A 140 18.57 -1.91 -1.19
N PRO A 141 19.37 -2.10 -2.25
CA PRO A 141 20.82 -2.13 -2.13
C PRO A 141 21.38 -0.95 -1.36
N GLY A 142 22.18 -1.22 -0.32
CA GLY A 142 22.72 -0.23 0.60
C GLY A 142 21.83 0.07 1.83
N ILE A 143 20.61 -0.47 1.89
CA ILE A 143 19.72 -0.34 3.05
C ILE A 143 19.77 -1.61 3.89
N THR A 144 19.95 -1.45 5.20
CA THR A 144 19.81 -2.54 6.17
C THR A 144 18.47 -2.42 6.88
N ALA A 145 17.55 -3.32 6.59
CA ALA A 145 16.22 -3.39 7.20
C ALA A 145 15.97 -4.74 7.83
N THR A 146 15.18 -4.78 8.91
CA THR A 146 14.77 -6.02 9.59
C THR A 146 13.44 -5.83 10.31
N VAL A 147 12.90 -6.90 10.84
CA VAL A 147 11.71 -6.90 11.71
C VAL A 147 12.15 -7.06 13.16
N LEU A 148 11.78 -6.09 13.99
CA LEU A 148 12.15 -5.97 15.39
C LEU A 148 11.01 -6.40 16.32
N SER A 149 11.38 -7.01 17.45
CA SER A 149 10.45 -7.20 18.56
C SER A 149 9.96 -5.84 19.10
N PRO A 150 8.66 -5.60 19.26
CA PRO A 150 8.16 -4.34 19.82
C PRO A 150 8.52 -4.14 21.30
N ASN A 151 8.87 -5.21 22.00
CA ASN A 151 9.20 -5.15 23.43
C ASN A 151 10.69 -4.88 23.69
N THR A 152 11.58 -5.43 22.86
CA THR A 152 13.03 -5.35 23.07
C THR A 152 13.75 -4.49 22.04
N TYR A 153 13.09 -4.17 20.90
CA TYR A 153 13.67 -3.52 19.73
C TYR A 153 14.88 -4.25 19.14
N GLU A 154 14.97 -5.56 19.39
CA GLU A 154 15.98 -6.43 18.80
C GLU A 154 15.40 -7.19 17.59
N PRO A 155 16.23 -7.51 16.59
CA PRO A 155 15.80 -8.33 15.47
C PRO A 155 15.27 -9.69 15.91
N TYR A 156 14.18 -10.14 15.34
CA TYR A 156 13.72 -11.50 15.55
C TYR A 156 14.74 -12.51 14.96
N PRO A 157 15.12 -13.54 15.71
CA PRO A 157 16.10 -14.54 15.25
C PRO A 157 15.56 -15.45 14.14
N GLN A 158 14.24 -15.52 13.98
CA GLN A 158 13.57 -16.39 13.02
C GLN A 158 12.52 -15.61 12.19
N PRO A 159 12.34 -15.96 10.91
CA PRO A 159 11.28 -15.37 10.08
C PRO A 159 9.89 -15.74 10.57
N GLY A 160 8.87 -15.04 10.03
CA GLY A 160 7.45 -15.29 10.28
C GLY A 160 6.84 -14.52 11.45
N LYS A 161 7.64 -13.94 12.35
CA LYS A 161 7.12 -13.10 13.44
C LYS A 161 6.73 -11.72 12.94
N ILE A 162 5.58 -11.23 13.44
CA ILE A 162 5.13 -9.86 13.21
C ILE A 162 5.83 -8.92 14.20
N GLY A 163 6.44 -7.87 13.69
CA GLY A 163 7.10 -6.86 14.51
C GLY A 163 7.28 -5.55 13.78
N LEU A 164 7.99 -4.61 14.40
CA LEU A 164 8.26 -3.28 13.86
C LEU A 164 9.28 -3.33 12.73
N ILE A 165 9.06 -2.57 11.66
CA ILE A 165 10.10 -2.38 10.64
C ILE A 165 11.16 -1.45 11.20
N GLY A 166 12.36 -1.98 11.38
CA GLY A 166 13.56 -1.25 11.80
C GLY A 166 14.53 -1.09 10.64
N ILE A 167 15.04 0.13 10.46
CA ILE A 167 16.02 0.48 9.43
C ILE A 167 17.28 1.00 10.11
N LYS A 168 18.48 0.52 9.71
CA LYS A 168 19.74 1.11 10.19
C LYS A 168 19.87 2.51 9.61
N PRO A 169 20.03 3.56 10.45
CA PRO A 169 20.22 4.93 9.97
C PRO A 169 21.56 5.08 9.23
N GLY A 170 21.68 6.15 8.44
CA GLY A 170 22.94 6.53 7.80
C GLY A 170 22.89 6.64 6.27
N TRP A 171 21.72 6.44 5.64
CA TRP A 171 21.57 6.73 4.22
C TRP A 171 21.39 8.23 3.97
N PRO A 172 21.81 8.76 2.80
CA PRO A 172 21.92 10.21 2.58
C PRO A 172 20.61 10.99 2.63
N SER A 173 19.48 10.37 2.23
CA SER A 173 18.17 11.04 2.15
C SER A 173 17.34 10.97 3.43
N MET A 174 17.90 10.39 4.51
CA MET A 174 17.22 10.34 5.79
C MET A 174 16.92 11.72 6.34
N MET A 175 15.74 11.93 6.93
CA MET A 175 15.37 13.16 7.60
C MET A 175 16.41 13.57 8.66
N ARG A 176 16.58 14.86 8.86
CA ARG A 176 17.45 15.43 9.90
C ARG A 176 16.71 15.85 11.16
N GLY A 177 15.39 15.76 11.17
CA GLY A 177 14.54 16.11 12.30
C GLY A 177 13.13 16.45 11.89
N TYR A 178 12.27 16.63 12.88
CA TYR A 178 10.94 17.24 12.73
C TYR A 178 11.02 18.73 13.13
N TRP A 179 10.38 19.59 12.36
CA TRP A 179 10.36 21.02 12.65
C TRP A 179 9.80 21.31 14.04
N LYS A 180 10.61 21.93 14.90
CA LYS A 180 10.26 22.28 16.28
C LYS A 180 9.75 21.12 17.14
N ASN A 181 10.11 19.88 16.82
CA ASN A 181 9.71 18.69 17.55
C ASN A 181 10.84 17.66 17.64
N GLU A 182 11.89 18.03 18.39
CA GLU A 182 13.07 17.18 18.57
C GLU A 182 12.75 15.87 19.34
N GLU A 183 11.80 15.94 20.26
CA GLU A 183 11.38 14.79 21.04
C GLU A 183 10.78 13.70 20.14
N ALA A 184 9.84 14.06 19.25
CA ALA A 184 9.28 13.13 18.27
C ALA A 184 10.37 12.51 17.36
N TYR A 185 11.37 13.32 16.97
CA TYR A 185 12.50 12.79 16.20
C TYR A 185 13.31 11.75 17.00
N LYS A 186 13.71 12.07 18.25
CA LYS A 186 14.46 11.15 19.10
C LYS A 186 13.72 9.84 19.39
N ASN A 187 12.40 9.93 19.56
CA ASN A 187 11.54 8.77 19.80
C ASN A 187 11.47 7.78 18.64
N LYS A 188 11.84 8.21 17.42
CA LYS A 188 11.94 7.32 16.26
C LYS A 188 13.15 6.38 16.31
N PHE A 189 14.07 6.56 17.25
CA PHE A 189 15.29 5.75 17.31
C PHE A 189 15.33 4.92 18.59
N LYS A 190 15.46 3.61 18.44
CA LYS A 190 15.61 2.65 19.57
C LYS A 190 16.71 1.63 19.22
N ASN A 191 17.61 1.38 20.13
CA ASN A 191 18.70 0.39 20.00
C ASN A 191 19.49 0.51 18.66
N GLY A 192 19.67 1.77 18.18
CA GLY A 192 20.39 2.02 16.92
C GLY A 192 19.59 1.70 15.65
N TRP A 193 18.26 1.54 15.78
CA TRP A 193 17.31 1.39 14.66
C TRP A 193 16.41 2.61 14.56
N TYR A 194 16.16 3.06 13.34
CA TYR A 194 15.05 3.94 13.01
C TYR A 194 13.77 3.12 12.93
N LEU A 195 12.75 3.48 13.70
CA LEU A 195 11.44 2.83 13.71
C LEU A 195 10.50 3.54 12.75
N THR A 196 10.03 2.83 11.75
CA THR A 196 9.12 3.42 10.74
C THR A 196 7.73 3.71 11.30
N GLY A 197 7.30 2.97 12.32
CA GLY A 197 5.92 2.97 12.83
C GLY A 197 5.01 2.00 12.06
N ASP A 198 5.58 1.23 11.15
CA ASP A 198 4.89 0.19 10.41
C ASP A 198 5.31 -1.20 10.91
N ARG A 199 4.39 -2.15 10.85
CA ARG A 199 4.64 -3.56 11.16
C ARG A 199 4.71 -4.40 9.91
N ALA A 200 5.60 -5.39 9.94
CA ALA A 200 5.75 -6.38 8.90
C ALA A 200 6.13 -7.73 9.48
N ARG A 201 6.10 -8.74 8.63
CA ARG A 201 6.79 -10.02 8.84
C ARG A 201 7.80 -10.26 7.73
N LEU A 202 8.89 -10.94 8.04
CA LEU A 202 9.85 -11.46 7.05
C LEU A 202 9.48 -12.92 6.72
N ASP A 203 9.54 -13.28 5.43
CA ASP A 203 9.53 -14.69 5.07
C ASP A 203 10.95 -15.29 5.05
N SER A 204 11.05 -16.61 4.81
CA SER A 204 12.33 -17.34 4.74
C SER A 204 13.25 -16.87 3.62
N ASP A 205 12.70 -16.23 2.59
CA ASP A 205 13.45 -15.69 1.47
C ASP A 205 13.85 -14.22 1.64
N GLY A 206 13.53 -13.63 2.81
CA GLY A 206 13.85 -12.24 3.16
C GLY A 206 12.93 -11.19 2.55
N TYR A 207 11.73 -11.58 2.09
CA TYR A 207 10.73 -10.63 1.65
C TYR A 207 9.94 -10.09 2.84
N PHE A 208 9.72 -8.79 2.83
CA PHE A 208 8.86 -8.10 3.78
C PHE A 208 7.40 -8.17 3.34
N TRP A 209 6.53 -8.49 4.30
CA TRP A 209 5.09 -8.50 4.12
C TRP A 209 4.48 -7.49 5.07
N PHE A 210 3.86 -6.46 4.50
CA PHE A 210 3.23 -5.40 5.28
C PHE A 210 2.06 -5.96 6.07
N VAL A 211 1.98 -5.58 7.35
CA VAL A 211 0.88 -6.00 8.24
C VAL A 211 -0.03 -4.81 8.55
N GLY A 212 0.52 -3.64 8.79
CA GLY A 212 -0.24 -2.44 9.11
C GLY A 212 0.63 -1.40 9.78
N ARG A 213 0.03 -0.26 10.07
CA ARG A 213 0.61 0.69 11.01
C ARG A 213 0.61 0.10 12.41
N ASP A 214 1.58 0.46 13.23
CA ASP A 214 1.64 -0.02 14.61
C ASP A 214 0.40 0.39 15.43
N ASP A 215 -0.15 1.55 15.12
CA ASP A 215 -1.36 2.14 15.71
C ASP A 215 -2.68 1.66 15.06
N ASP A 216 -2.65 1.00 13.91
CA ASP A 216 -3.85 0.51 13.20
C ASP A 216 -4.09 -1.01 13.39
N ILE A 217 -3.14 -1.75 13.97
CA ILE A 217 -3.26 -3.20 14.17
C ILE A 217 -4.38 -3.51 15.15
N ILE A 218 -5.29 -4.38 14.75
CA ILE A 218 -6.43 -4.80 15.57
C ILE A 218 -5.98 -5.90 16.52
N ASN A 219 -6.18 -5.69 17.82
CA ASN A 219 -5.86 -6.69 18.85
C ASN A 219 -7.13 -7.39 19.34
N THR A 220 -7.52 -8.44 18.64
CA THR A 220 -8.72 -9.20 18.97
C THR A 220 -8.37 -10.39 19.86
N ALA A 221 -8.85 -10.40 21.10
CA ALA A 221 -8.59 -11.47 22.09
C ALA A 221 -7.09 -11.84 22.23
N GLY A 222 -6.18 -10.86 22.17
CA GLY A 222 -4.73 -11.07 22.25
C GLY A 222 -4.06 -11.49 20.94
N HIS A 223 -4.82 -11.59 19.86
CA HIS A 223 -4.31 -11.89 18.53
C HIS A 223 -4.26 -10.64 17.65
N LEU A 224 -3.13 -10.45 16.98
CA LEU A 224 -2.95 -9.33 16.07
C LEU A 224 -3.53 -9.64 14.69
N VAL A 225 -4.50 -8.85 14.26
CA VAL A 225 -5.12 -8.92 12.94
C VAL A 225 -4.70 -7.71 12.11
N SER A 226 -4.22 -7.98 10.91
CA SER A 226 -3.84 -6.96 9.93
C SER A 226 -5.07 -6.40 9.22
N PRO A 227 -5.40 -5.10 9.35
CA PRO A 227 -6.44 -4.50 8.53
C PRO A 227 -6.18 -4.66 7.04
N PHE A 228 -4.93 -4.49 6.61
CA PHE A 228 -4.54 -4.63 5.20
C PHE A 228 -4.74 -6.05 4.65
N GLU A 229 -4.43 -7.09 5.44
CA GLU A 229 -4.62 -8.47 5.02
C GLU A 229 -6.12 -8.79 4.83
N VAL A 230 -6.97 -8.30 5.74
CA VAL A 230 -8.42 -8.43 5.62
C VAL A 230 -8.96 -7.65 4.44
N GLU A 231 -8.52 -6.40 4.23
CA GLU A 231 -8.90 -5.59 3.06
C GLU A 231 -8.49 -6.25 1.74
N SER A 232 -7.28 -6.81 1.69
CA SER A 232 -6.79 -7.52 0.51
C SER A 232 -7.67 -8.74 0.18
N ALA A 233 -8.04 -9.52 1.20
CA ALA A 233 -8.92 -10.65 1.02
C ALA A 233 -10.35 -10.23 0.62
N LEU A 234 -10.87 -9.13 1.20
CA LEU A 234 -12.17 -8.57 0.82
C LEU A 234 -12.22 -8.19 -0.66
N LEU A 235 -11.15 -7.60 -1.21
CA LEU A 235 -11.08 -7.21 -2.62
C LEU A 235 -11.09 -8.40 -3.59
N GLU A 236 -10.74 -9.61 -3.14
CA GLU A 236 -10.83 -10.83 -3.94
C GLU A 236 -12.28 -11.33 -4.07
N HIS A 237 -13.18 -10.90 -3.19
CA HIS A 237 -14.59 -11.26 -3.26
C HIS A 237 -15.26 -10.61 -4.48
N GLN A 238 -16.03 -11.43 -5.24
CA GLN A 238 -16.63 -10.99 -6.51
C GLN A 238 -17.51 -9.72 -6.41
N ALA A 239 -18.19 -9.51 -5.28
CA ALA A 239 -19.11 -8.40 -5.06
C ALA A 239 -18.43 -7.13 -4.53
N VAL A 240 -17.21 -7.22 -4.00
CA VAL A 240 -16.53 -6.10 -3.33
C VAL A 240 -15.79 -5.22 -4.35
N ALA A 241 -16.05 -3.91 -4.30
CA ALA A 241 -15.35 -2.92 -5.12
C ALA A 241 -14.20 -2.25 -4.35
N GLU A 242 -14.46 -1.82 -3.11
CA GLU A 242 -13.48 -1.23 -2.21
C GLU A 242 -13.80 -1.65 -0.78
N SER A 243 -12.78 -1.65 0.07
CA SER A 243 -12.93 -1.97 1.48
C SER A 243 -12.01 -1.13 2.36
N ALA A 244 -12.43 -0.89 3.58
CA ALA A 244 -11.61 -0.36 4.66
C ALA A 244 -11.92 -1.13 5.94
N VAL A 245 -10.87 -1.48 6.68
CA VAL A 245 -10.98 -2.26 7.91
C VAL A 245 -10.39 -1.48 9.05
N VAL A 246 -11.13 -1.43 10.16
CA VAL A 246 -10.71 -0.77 11.40
C VAL A 246 -11.06 -1.65 12.60
N SER A 247 -10.46 -1.34 13.75
CA SER A 247 -10.91 -1.90 15.01
C SER A 247 -12.22 -1.24 15.47
N LYS A 248 -13.04 -2.03 16.16
CA LYS A 248 -14.21 -1.59 16.90
C LYS A 248 -14.09 -2.07 18.32
N PRO A 249 -14.38 -1.25 19.34
CA PRO A 249 -14.30 -1.69 20.73
C PRO A 249 -15.32 -2.80 21.01
N ASP A 250 -14.86 -3.82 21.73
CA ASP A 250 -15.68 -4.96 22.14
C ASP A 250 -15.42 -5.30 23.63
N PRO A 251 -16.46 -5.49 24.44
CA PRO A 251 -16.30 -5.70 25.88
C PRO A 251 -15.67 -7.05 26.25
N ILE A 252 -15.65 -8.02 25.34
CA ILE A 252 -15.13 -9.37 25.59
C ILE A 252 -13.75 -9.55 24.95
N ASN A 253 -13.61 -9.13 23.68
CA ASN A 253 -12.41 -9.36 22.91
C ASN A 253 -11.45 -8.16 22.90
N MET A 254 -11.76 -7.09 23.64
CA MET A 254 -11.11 -5.78 23.61
C MET A 254 -11.43 -5.04 22.30
N GLU A 255 -11.07 -5.62 21.19
CA GLU A 255 -11.33 -5.11 19.84
C GLU A 255 -11.84 -6.22 18.94
N VAL A 256 -12.67 -5.86 17.99
CA VAL A 256 -13.11 -6.75 16.90
C VAL A 256 -12.91 -6.09 15.55
N VAL A 257 -12.83 -6.92 14.53
CA VAL A 257 -12.65 -6.48 13.14
C VAL A 257 -13.99 -5.95 12.63
N LYS A 258 -14.01 -4.67 12.19
CA LYS A 258 -15.12 -4.08 11.43
C LYS A 258 -14.68 -3.72 10.02
N ALA A 259 -15.49 -4.07 9.02
CA ALA A 259 -15.24 -3.73 7.63
C ALA A 259 -16.29 -2.75 7.09
N PHE A 260 -15.82 -1.72 6.37
CA PHE A 260 -16.64 -0.85 5.54
C PHE A 260 -16.43 -1.26 4.08
N VAL A 261 -17.51 -1.56 3.38
CA VAL A 261 -17.44 -2.17 2.05
C VAL A 261 -18.29 -1.39 1.04
N THR A 262 -17.72 -1.10 -0.12
CA THR A 262 -18.49 -0.67 -1.28
C THR A 262 -18.67 -1.84 -2.23
N LEU A 263 -19.88 -2.02 -2.75
CA LEU A 263 -20.19 -3.10 -3.68
C LEU A 263 -19.97 -2.69 -5.14
N LYS A 264 -19.63 -3.66 -5.98
CA LYS A 264 -19.58 -3.48 -7.43
C LYS A 264 -21.00 -3.27 -8.00
N PRO A 265 -21.13 -2.63 -9.16
CA PRO A 265 -22.42 -2.52 -9.86
C PRO A 265 -23.07 -3.89 -10.06
N GLY A 266 -24.39 -3.95 -9.81
CA GLY A 266 -25.16 -5.19 -9.92
C GLY A 266 -25.30 -5.99 -8.62
N TYR A 267 -24.56 -5.64 -7.56
CA TYR A 267 -24.71 -6.25 -6.24
C TYR A 267 -25.48 -5.32 -5.31
N VAL A 268 -26.29 -5.91 -4.41
CA VAL A 268 -27.14 -5.17 -3.47
C VAL A 268 -26.77 -5.55 -2.04
N ALA A 269 -26.70 -4.55 -1.18
CA ALA A 269 -26.47 -4.73 0.25
C ALA A 269 -27.64 -5.52 0.87
N SER A 270 -27.34 -6.62 1.54
CA SER A 270 -28.29 -7.46 2.23
C SER A 270 -27.60 -8.24 3.34
N LYS A 271 -28.38 -8.82 4.25
CA LYS A 271 -27.84 -9.69 5.31
C LYS A 271 -27.17 -10.96 4.72
N ASP A 272 -27.72 -11.48 3.64
CA ASP A 272 -27.14 -12.63 2.96
C ASP A 272 -25.78 -12.29 2.32
N MET A 273 -25.66 -11.10 1.72
CA MET A 273 -24.39 -10.60 1.18
C MET A 273 -23.34 -10.39 2.28
N GLU A 274 -23.75 -9.84 3.43
CA GLU A 274 -22.88 -9.70 4.58
C GLU A 274 -22.33 -11.05 5.05
N LEU A 275 -23.21 -12.04 5.20
CA LEU A 275 -22.83 -13.40 5.60
C LEU A 275 -21.95 -14.11 4.57
N ASP A 276 -22.19 -13.89 3.28
CA ASP A 276 -21.39 -14.46 2.19
C ASP A 276 -19.95 -13.91 2.26
N ILE A 277 -19.80 -12.59 2.38
CA ILE A 277 -18.49 -11.95 2.52
C ILE A 277 -17.78 -12.40 3.81
N MET A 278 -18.47 -12.45 4.95
CA MET A 278 -17.89 -12.91 6.21
C MET A 278 -17.37 -14.35 6.09
N ASN A 279 -18.18 -15.24 5.52
CA ASN A 279 -17.79 -16.63 5.31
C ASN A 279 -16.62 -16.78 4.34
N PHE A 280 -16.57 -15.94 3.32
CA PHE A 280 -15.43 -15.90 2.40
C PHE A 280 -14.14 -15.54 3.15
N ILE A 281 -14.13 -14.49 3.97
CA ILE A 281 -12.96 -14.08 4.77
C ILE A 281 -12.57 -15.17 5.78
N ARG A 282 -13.56 -15.75 6.47
CA ARG A 282 -13.31 -16.84 7.42
C ARG A 282 -12.57 -18.02 6.80
N LYS A 283 -12.97 -18.40 5.57
CA LYS A 283 -12.32 -19.49 4.83
C LYS A 283 -10.96 -19.11 4.26
N LYS A 284 -10.84 -17.87 3.80
CA LYS A 284 -9.63 -17.36 3.12
C LYS A 284 -8.48 -17.10 4.10
N LEU A 285 -8.78 -16.52 5.25
CA LEU A 285 -7.80 -16.11 6.26
C LEU A 285 -7.96 -16.95 7.54
N SER A 286 -8.87 -16.57 8.41
CA SER A 286 -9.13 -17.26 9.67
C SER A 286 -10.43 -16.77 10.32
N PRO A 287 -10.98 -17.50 11.32
CA PRO A 287 -12.11 -17.02 12.11
C PRO A 287 -11.83 -15.71 12.85
N LEU A 288 -10.58 -15.45 13.27
CA LEU A 288 -10.19 -14.24 14.00
C LEU A 288 -10.10 -13.01 13.08
N ALA A 289 -9.74 -13.21 11.81
CA ALA A 289 -9.67 -12.14 10.81
C ALA A 289 -11.03 -11.82 10.17
N MET A 290 -12.05 -12.66 10.42
CA MET A 290 -13.39 -12.45 9.90
C MET A 290 -13.99 -11.19 10.56
N PRO A 291 -14.48 -10.21 9.76
CA PRO A 291 -15.20 -9.08 10.32
C PRO A 291 -16.41 -9.54 11.16
N GLN A 292 -16.55 -8.97 12.36
CA GLN A 292 -17.74 -9.21 13.17
C GLN A 292 -18.93 -8.36 12.71
N GLU A 293 -18.62 -7.32 11.94
CA GLU A 293 -19.61 -6.42 11.35
C GLU A 293 -19.12 -5.92 10.00
N ILE A 294 -20.03 -5.87 9.03
CA ILE A 294 -19.80 -5.22 7.74
C ILE A 294 -20.82 -4.10 7.55
N GLU A 295 -20.32 -2.89 7.34
CA GLU A 295 -21.14 -1.75 6.97
C GLU A 295 -21.01 -1.49 5.46
N PHE A 296 -22.12 -1.60 4.74
CA PHE A 296 -22.13 -1.25 3.32
C PHE A 296 -22.28 0.26 3.17
N VAL A 297 -21.33 0.87 2.48
CA VAL A 297 -21.28 2.32 2.23
C VAL A 297 -21.23 2.61 0.73
N SER A 298 -21.76 3.77 0.33
CA SER A 298 -21.70 4.19 -1.07
C SER A 298 -20.29 4.64 -1.47
N THR A 299 -19.54 5.24 -0.54
CA THR A 299 -18.17 5.72 -0.74
C THR A 299 -17.39 5.62 0.56
N LEU A 300 -16.09 5.37 0.46
CA LEU A 300 -15.16 5.46 1.60
C LEU A 300 -14.58 6.88 1.69
N PRO A 301 -14.31 7.40 2.90
CA PRO A 301 -13.64 8.69 3.07
C PRO A 301 -12.23 8.63 2.51
N LYS A 302 -11.86 9.59 1.66
CA LYS A 302 -10.58 9.63 0.97
C LYS A 302 -9.95 11.02 1.03
N THR A 303 -8.63 11.07 1.04
CA THR A 303 -7.87 12.28 0.78
C THR A 303 -8.05 12.73 -0.67
N ARG A 304 -7.58 13.95 -1.01
CA ARG A 304 -7.54 14.43 -2.40
C ARG A 304 -6.74 13.50 -3.33
N SER A 305 -5.74 12.81 -2.81
CA SER A 305 -4.94 11.82 -3.55
C SER A 305 -5.61 10.45 -3.67
N GLY A 306 -6.81 10.25 -3.11
CA GLY A 306 -7.56 9.00 -3.17
C GLY A 306 -7.23 7.99 -2.06
N LYS A 307 -6.30 8.29 -1.13
CA LYS A 307 -5.96 7.42 -0.01
C LYS A 307 -7.13 7.35 0.99
N ILE A 308 -7.51 6.14 1.40
CA ILE A 308 -8.57 5.91 2.39
C ILE A 308 -8.15 6.49 3.74
N MET A 309 -9.02 7.28 4.34
CA MET A 309 -8.82 7.92 5.64
C MET A 309 -9.37 7.04 6.77
N ARG A 310 -8.66 5.94 7.10
CA ARG A 310 -9.07 4.99 8.15
C ARG A 310 -9.31 5.68 9.50
N ARG A 311 -8.54 6.72 9.81
CA ARG A 311 -8.70 7.48 11.05
C ARG A 311 -10.14 7.99 11.25
N ILE A 312 -10.81 8.44 10.19
CA ILE A 312 -12.21 8.90 10.25
C ILE A 312 -13.14 7.74 10.57
N LEU A 313 -12.92 6.57 9.97
CA LEU A 313 -13.73 5.38 10.21
C LEU A 313 -13.49 4.82 11.62
N HIS A 314 -12.24 4.80 12.07
CA HIS A 314 -11.88 4.40 13.43
C HIS A 314 -12.52 5.31 14.47
N ALA A 315 -12.35 6.63 14.34
CA ALA A 315 -12.94 7.62 15.25
C ALA A 315 -14.46 7.45 15.35
N LYS A 316 -15.15 7.17 14.23
CA LYS A 316 -16.59 6.87 14.22
C LYS A 316 -16.95 5.68 15.11
N GLU A 317 -16.17 4.60 15.09
CA GLU A 317 -16.44 3.40 15.88
C GLU A 317 -16.06 3.57 17.37
N TRP A 318 -15.06 4.38 17.66
CA TRP A 318 -14.57 4.64 19.01
C TRP A 318 -15.24 5.84 19.69
N GLY A 319 -16.13 6.57 18.99
CA GLY A 319 -16.79 7.77 19.51
C GLY A 319 -15.82 8.92 19.77
N GLU A 320 -14.74 9.00 18.98
CA GLU A 320 -13.70 10.01 19.05
C GLU A 320 -13.95 11.13 18.04
N GLU A 321 -13.40 12.33 18.27
CA GLU A 321 -13.36 13.40 17.27
C GLU A 321 -12.32 13.05 16.19
N ALA A 322 -12.72 13.11 14.90
CA ALA A 322 -11.91 12.68 13.75
C ALA A 322 -10.98 13.78 13.20
#